data_017683836dbcbbf88e7bc214c14e2b89
#
_entry.id   017683836dbcbbf88e7bc214c14e2b89
#
_cell.length_a   1.000
_cell.length_b   1.000
_cell.length_c   1.000
_cell.angle_alpha   90.00
_cell.angle_beta   90.00
_cell.angle_gamma   90.00
#
_symmetry.space_group_name_H-M   'P 1'
#
loop_
_entity.id
_entity.type
_entity.pdbx_description
1 polymer ?
#
loop_
_entity_poly.entity_id
_entity_poly.type
_entity_poly.pdbx_seq_one_letter_code
_entity_poly.pdbx_strand_id
1 'polypeptide(L)'
;MALGDAILTCLTEGPMTGYELAKTFDSSMGFFWKADHQQIYRELSRLRDKGHIQGREVVQSGKPNKLVYTLTNEGRMALRHWATRPSVSPSIKDDLLVRLYALDSIDPDPLRNDLLARQEHHRDRAARYERILKKRFPDGTASPADIGKLLTLRLGLRHENMVADWCDEALTALAEITLRLHDRDAPAAATPEVFDLSGRSQRK
;
A
#
# COMPACT_ATOMS: atom_id res chain seq x y z
N MET A 1 17.24 -1.52 6.92
CA MET A 1 15.93 -1.21 7.48
C MET A 1 15.08 -2.44 7.42
N ALA A 2 14.46 -2.74 8.46
CA ALA A 2 14.17 -4.11 8.58
C ALA A 2 12.68 -4.35 8.79
N LEU A 3 12.18 -5.37 8.12
CA LEU A 3 10.94 -6.05 8.44
C LEU A 3 10.84 -6.30 9.96
N GLY A 4 11.98 -6.53 10.62
CA GLY A 4 12.07 -6.66 12.08
C GLY A 4 11.50 -5.46 12.84
N ASP A 5 11.82 -4.23 12.41
CA ASP A 5 11.31 -3.02 13.09
C ASP A 5 9.79 -2.91 12.93
N ALA A 6 9.25 -3.29 11.78
CA ALA A 6 7.81 -3.33 11.54
C ALA A 6 7.12 -4.41 12.41
N ILE A 7 7.72 -5.60 12.55
CA ILE A 7 7.21 -6.66 13.43
C ILE A 7 7.23 -6.20 14.89
N LEU A 8 8.36 -5.62 15.36
CA LEU A 8 8.45 -5.08 16.72
C LEU A 8 7.37 -4.01 16.97
N THR A 9 7.08 -3.16 15.96
CA THR A 9 6.00 -2.17 16.04
C THR A 9 4.64 -2.84 16.22
N CYS A 10 4.32 -3.89 15.45
CA CYS A 10 3.06 -4.64 15.63
C CYS A 10 2.95 -5.22 17.05
N LEU A 11 4.04 -5.78 17.58
CA LEU A 11 4.06 -6.40 18.91
C LEU A 11 3.98 -5.39 20.08
N THR A 12 4.04 -4.08 19.82
CA THR A 12 3.70 -3.06 20.82
C THR A 12 2.22 -3.05 21.17
N GLU A 13 1.36 -3.54 20.27
CA GLU A 13 -0.10 -3.61 20.50
C GLU A 13 -0.50 -4.79 21.40
N GLY A 14 0.37 -5.78 21.55
CA GLY A 14 0.15 -6.96 22.40
C GLY A 14 0.78 -8.22 21.83
N PRO A 15 0.62 -9.35 22.53
CA PRO A 15 1.07 -10.65 22.06
C PRO A 15 0.36 -11.07 20.76
N MET A 16 1.11 -11.60 19.79
CA MET A 16 0.57 -12.06 18.49
C MET A 16 1.21 -13.38 18.07
N THR A 17 0.46 -14.23 17.40
CA THR A 17 0.99 -15.37 16.66
C THR A 17 1.60 -14.91 15.34
N GLY A 18 2.42 -15.76 14.70
CA GLY A 18 2.94 -15.47 13.35
C GLY A 18 1.83 -15.28 12.32
N TYR A 19 0.73 -16.02 12.44
CA TYR A 19 -0.45 -15.86 11.59
C TYR A 19 -1.14 -14.50 11.78
N GLU A 20 -1.35 -14.08 13.03
CA GLU A 20 -1.96 -12.76 13.34
C GLU A 20 -1.08 -11.62 12.85
N LEU A 21 0.25 -11.74 12.98
CA LEU A 21 1.20 -10.79 12.41
C LEU A 21 1.07 -10.73 10.88
N ALA A 22 1.09 -11.88 10.19
CA ALA A 22 0.90 -11.92 8.73
C ALA A 22 -0.41 -11.25 8.31
N LYS A 23 -1.52 -11.54 9.01
CA LYS A 23 -2.81 -10.89 8.76
C LYS A 23 -2.77 -9.37 9.00
N THR A 24 -1.98 -8.89 9.97
CA THR A 24 -1.78 -7.46 10.22
C THR A 24 -1.02 -6.81 9.06
N PHE A 25 0.00 -7.50 8.52
CA PHE A 25 0.71 -7.04 7.32
C PHE A 25 -0.19 -7.04 6.08
N ASP A 26 -1.11 -7.99 5.93
CA ASP A 26 -2.06 -8.01 4.80
C ASP A 26 -3.15 -6.92 4.91
N SER A 27 -3.39 -6.36 6.09
CA SER A 27 -4.48 -5.43 6.34
C SER A 27 -4.01 -3.99 6.58
N SER A 28 -3.44 -3.71 7.75
CA SER A 28 -3.17 -2.34 8.19
C SER A 28 -1.76 -1.86 7.87
N MET A 29 -0.77 -2.76 7.91
CA MET A 29 0.62 -2.44 7.58
C MET A 29 0.91 -2.51 6.08
N GLY A 30 0.12 -3.27 5.32
CA GLY A 30 0.35 -3.57 3.90
C GLY A 30 0.29 -2.37 2.96
N PHE A 31 -0.19 -1.21 3.43
CA PHE A 31 -0.10 0.03 2.68
C PHE A 31 1.35 0.48 2.48
N PHE A 32 2.15 0.44 3.55
CA PHE A 32 3.52 0.99 3.53
C PHE A 32 4.60 -0.07 3.72
N TRP A 33 4.22 -1.33 4.02
CA TRP A 33 5.15 -2.43 4.17
C TRP A 33 4.59 -3.74 3.63
N LYS A 34 5.11 -4.20 2.48
CA LYS A 34 4.80 -5.52 1.94
C LYS A 34 5.81 -6.55 2.47
N ALA A 35 5.32 -7.64 3.02
CA ALA A 35 6.13 -8.79 3.39
C ALA A 35 5.32 -10.07 3.15
N ASP A 36 5.94 -11.10 2.58
CA ASP A 36 5.31 -12.40 2.47
C ASP A 36 5.38 -13.17 3.82
N HIS A 37 4.53 -14.19 3.96
CA HIS A 37 4.46 -14.99 5.18
C HIS A 37 5.80 -15.63 5.53
N GLN A 38 6.55 -16.12 4.54
CA GLN A 38 7.86 -16.76 4.78
C GLN A 38 8.88 -15.75 5.31
N GLN A 39 8.86 -14.52 4.79
CA GLN A 39 9.72 -13.45 5.29
C GLN A 39 9.39 -13.11 6.74
N ILE A 40 8.11 -13.03 7.10
CA ILE A 40 7.66 -12.78 8.47
C ILE A 40 8.16 -13.88 9.41
N TYR A 41 7.96 -15.14 9.06
CA TYR A 41 8.41 -16.26 9.93
C TYR A 41 9.92 -16.33 10.07
N ARG A 42 10.69 -16.07 9.02
CA ARG A 42 12.16 -15.99 9.10
C ARG A 42 12.61 -14.86 10.01
N GLU A 43 11.96 -13.70 9.90
CA GLU A 43 12.33 -12.56 10.72
C GLU A 43 11.91 -12.74 12.19
N LEU A 44 10.81 -13.42 12.49
CA LEU A 44 10.41 -13.79 13.84
C LEU A 44 11.47 -14.70 14.50
N SER A 45 12.00 -15.68 13.78
CA SER A 45 13.11 -16.50 14.29
C SER A 45 14.33 -15.64 14.61
N ARG A 46 14.72 -14.76 13.67
CA ARG A 46 15.88 -13.87 13.86
C ARG A 46 15.71 -12.89 15.04
N LEU A 47 14.52 -12.36 15.24
CA LEU A 47 14.22 -11.46 16.36
C LEU A 47 14.24 -12.20 17.70
N ARG A 48 13.77 -13.44 17.73
CA ARG A 48 13.85 -14.31 18.91
C ARG A 48 15.30 -14.65 19.26
N ASP A 49 16.11 -15.02 18.27
CA ASP A 49 17.53 -15.35 18.46
C ASP A 49 18.34 -14.14 18.95
N LYS A 50 17.90 -12.91 18.60
CA LYS A 50 18.45 -11.66 19.14
C LYS A 50 17.90 -11.26 20.51
N GLY A 51 16.97 -12.01 21.06
CA GLY A 51 16.33 -11.68 22.33
C GLY A 51 15.36 -10.50 22.27
N HIS A 52 15.01 -9.97 21.09
CA HIS A 52 14.09 -8.83 20.95
C HIS A 52 12.62 -9.22 21.16
N ILE A 53 12.29 -10.49 20.92
CA ILE A 53 10.98 -11.09 21.20
C ILE A 53 11.18 -12.43 21.90
N GLN A 54 10.18 -12.84 22.66
CA GLN A 54 10.08 -14.20 23.19
C GLN A 54 8.83 -14.88 22.63
N GLY A 55 8.95 -16.18 22.35
CA GLY A 55 7.85 -17.02 21.89
C GLY A 55 7.41 -17.96 23.02
N ARG A 56 6.11 -17.99 23.30
CA ARG A 56 5.51 -18.95 24.24
C ARG A 56 4.56 -19.87 23.48
N GLU A 57 4.77 -21.16 23.65
CA GLU A 57 3.85 -22.16 23.12
C GLU A 57 2.54 -22.18 23.94
N VAL A 58 1.42 -22.16 23.25
CA VAL A 58 0.10 -22.27 23.84
C VAL A 58 -0.53 -23.55 23.31
N VAL A 59 -0.72 -24.51 24.22
CA VAL A 59 -1.38 -25.79 23.92
C VAL A 59 -2.87 -25.54 23.66
N GLN A 60 -3.37 -26.11 22.58
CA GLN A 60 -4.79 -26.00 22.19
C GLN A 60 -5.43 -27.39 22.17
N SER A 61 -6.61 -27.54 22.76
CA SER A 61 -7.38 -28.77 22.66
C SER A 61 -7.97 -28.93 21.26
N GLY A 62 -7.67 -30.03 20.59
CA GLY A 62 -8.22 -30.34 19.26
C GLY A 62 -7.68 -29.50 18.09
N LYS A 63 -6.62 -28.71 18.29
CA LYS A 63 -5.95 -27.91 17.26
C LYS A 63 -4.43 -27.95 17.47
N PRO A 64 -3.62 -27.68 16.42
CA PRO A 64 -2.16 -27.56 16.60
C PRO A 64 -1.82 -26.46 17.61
N ASN A 65 -0.77 -26.72 18.39
CA ASN A 65 -0.23 -25.72 19.31
C ASN A 65 0.17 -24.46 18.57
N LYS A 66 -0.03 -23.30 19.18
CA LYS A 66 0.33 -22.01 18.58
C LYS A 66 1.48 -21.36 19.35
N LEU A 67 2.39 -20.74 18.62
CA LEU A 67 3.48 -19.95 19.17
C LEU A 67 3.07 -18.49 19.21
N VAL A 68 2.97 -17.92 20.41
CA VAL A 68 2.60 -16.52 20.65
C VAL A 68 3.87 -15.75 20.99
N TYR A 69 4.13 -14.68 20.23
CA TYR A 69 5.29 -13.81 20.40
C TYR A 69 4.94 -12.57 21.22
N THR A 70 5.87 -12.16 22.08
CA THR A 70 5.77 -10.95 22.89
C THR A 70 7.05 -10.14 22.77
N LEU A 71 6.92 -8.82 22.83
CA LEU A 71 8.04 -7.89 22.80
C LEU A 71 8.78 -7.90 24.15
N THR A 72 10.10 -8.08 24.12
CA THR A 72 10.96 -7.98 25.32
C THR A 72 11.37 -6.54 25.63
N ASN A 73 12.03 -6.30 26.74
CA ASN A 73 12.61 -5.00 27.07
C ASN A 73 13.71 -4.61 26.06
N GLU A 74 14.55 -5.56 25.67
CA GLU A 74 15.59 -5.39 24.63
C GLU A 74 14.97 -5.03 23.29
N GLY A 75 13.84 -5.67 22.92
CA GLY A 75 13.09 -5.33 21.71
C GLY A 75 12.50 -3.91 21.77
N ARG A 76 12.00 -3.48 22.93
CA ARG A 76 11.53 -2.10 23.12
C ARG A 76 12.65 -1.07 23.00
N MET A 77 13.82 -1.38 23.53
CA MET A 77 15.02 -0.53 23.40
C MET A 77 15.48 -0.44 21.94
N ALA A 78 15.52 -1.58 21.23
CA ALA A 78 15.86 -1.64 19.81
C ALA A 78 14.90 -0.79 18.97
N LEU A 79 13.59 -0.87 19.23
CA LEU A 79 12.56 -0.09 18.55
C LEU A 79 12.73 1.43 18.79
N ARG A 80 12.98 1.83 20.05
CA ARG A 80 13.25 3.24 20.39
C ARG A 80 14.48 3.77 19.65
N HIS A 81 15.57 3.00 19.63
CA HIS A 81 16.79 3.37 18.91
C HIS A 81 16.54 3.47 17.40
N TRP A 82 15.79 2.53 16.83
CA TRP A 82 15.41 2.61 15.41
C TRP A 82 14.62 3.89 15.09
N ALA A 83 13.68 4.27 15.95
CA ALA A 83 12.83 5.45 15.75
C ALA A 83 13.60 6.79 15.74
N THR A 84 14.83 6.84 16.24
CA THR A 84 15.68 8.05 16.17
C THR A 84 16.40 8.22 14.83
N ARG A 85 16.38 7.22 13.96
CA ARG A 85 17.05 7.28 12.67
C ARG A 85 16.22 8.09 11.66
N PRO A 86 16.86 8.89 10.80
CA PRO A 86 16.15 9.58 9.73
C PRO A 86 15.49 8.55 8.80
N SER A 87 14.24 8.82 8.41
CA SER A 87 13.56 8.02 7.39
C SER A 87 14.01 8.45 5.99
N VAL A 88 14.13 7.47 5.09
CA VAL A 88 14.39 7.70 3.67
C VAL A 88 13.08 7.56 2.91
N SER A 89 12.74 8.54 2.08
CA SER A 89 11.57 8.45 1.20
C SER A 89 11.74 7.28 0.23
N PRO A 90 10.69 6.48 0.00
CA PRO A 90 10.73 5.40 -0.97
C PRO A 90 10.91 5.96 -2.38
N SER A 91 11.73 5.31 -3.20
CA SER A 91 11.79 5.59 -4.63
C SER A 91 10.66 4.87 -5.36
N ILE A 92 10.00 5.55 -6.28
CA ILE A 92 8.98 4.95 -7.15
C ILE A 92 9.71 4.24 -8.28
N LYS A 93 9.44 2.93 -8.43
CA LYS A 93 9.84 2.11 -9.59
C LYS A 93 8.58 1.43 -10.07
N ASP A 94 7.99 1.97 -11.12
CA ASP A 94 6.70 1.54 -11.63
C ASP A 94 6.79 1.33 -13.15
N ASP A 95 6.72 0.08 -13.57
CA ASP A 95 6.81 -0.32 -14.95
C ASP A 95 5.66 0.24 -15.82
N LEU A 96 4.47 0.37 -15.25
CA LEU A 96 3.35 0.99 -15.95
C LEU A 96 3.63 2.46 -16.30
N LEU A 97 4.25 3.22 -15.38
CA LEU A 97 4.61 4.61 -15.65
C LEU A 97 5.68 4.72 -16.75
N VAL A 98 6.63 3.78 -16.81
CA VAL A 98 7.64 3.72 -17.87
C VAL A 98 6.99 3.44 -19.22
N ARG A 99 6.02 2.52 -19.26
CA ARG A 99 5.26 2.21 -20.49
C ARG A 99 4.38 3.39 -20.92
N LEU A 100 3.72 4.06 -20.00
CA LEU A 100 2.95 5.27 -20.30
C LEU A 100 3.83 6.40 -20.85
N TYR A 101 5.06 6.53 -20.34
CA TYR A 101 6.01 7.52 -20.88
C TYR A 101 6.42 7.24 -22.33
N ALA A 102 6.36 5.98 -22.77
CA ALA A 102 6.65 5.55 -24.13
C ALA A 102 5.39 5.36 -24.99
N LEU A 103 4.27 5.98 -24.63
CA LEU A 103 2.95 5.74 -25.23
C LEU A 103 2.87 6.00 -26.73
N ASP A 104 3.67 6.92 -27.24
CA ASP A 104 3.79 7.24 -28.67
C ASP A 104 4.44 6.12 -29.51
N SER A 105 5.12 5.19 -28.86
CA SER A 105 5.94 4.13 -29.48
C SER A 105 5.43 2.72 -29.20
N ILE A 106 4.31 2.57 -28.49
CA ILE A 106 3.76 1.26 -28.08
C ILE A 106 2.25 1.18 -28.31
N ASP A 107 1.73 -0.05 -28.37
CA ASP A 107 0.28 -0.30 -28.40
C ASP A 107 -0.37 0.11 -27.05
N PRO A 108 -1.39 1.00 -27.05
CA PRO A 108 -2.07 1.45 -25.86
C PRO A 108 -3.02 0.40 -25.24
N ASP A 109 -3.50 -0.59 -25.98
CA ASP A 109 -4.51 -1.54 -25.50
C ASP A 109 -4.09 -2.36 -24.28
N PRO A 110 -2.86 -2.91 -24.19
CA PRO A 110 -2.40 -3.58 -22.98
C PRO A 110 -2.36 -2.66 -21.77
N LEU A 111 -1.99 -1.38 -21.94
CA LEU A 111 -1.94 -0.39 -20.86
C LEU A 111 -3.31 -0.11 -20.28
N ARG A 112 -4.35 -0.09 -21.11
CA ARG A 112 -5.73 0.11 -20.68
C ARG A 112 -6.15 -0.98 -19.69
N ASN A 113 -5.85 -2.25 -19.99
CA ASN A 113 -6.18 -3.36 -19.10
C ASN A 113 -5.42 -3.27 -17.76
N ASP A 114 -4.14 -2.90 -17.81
CA ASP A 114 -3.33 -2.71 -16.61
C ASP A 114 -3.84 -1.55 -15.75
N LEU A 115 -4.29 -0.44 -16.37
CA LEU A 115 -4.87 0.69 -15.67
C LEU A 115 -6.21 0.33 -15.02
N LEU A 116 -7.08 -0.40 -15.71
CA LEU A 116 -8.35 -0.88 -15.15
C LEU A 116 -8.14 -1.80 -13.95
N ALA A 117 -7.23 -2.76 -14.06
CA ALA A 117 -6.90 -3.67 -12.96
C ALA A 117 -6.28 -2.92 -11.77
N ARG A 118 -5.42 -1.93 -12.03
CA ARG A 118 -4.83 -1.07 -11.01
C ARG A 118 -5.90 -0.24 -10.31
N GLN A 119 -6.80 0.38 -11.05
CA GLN A 119 -7.91 1.17 -10.53
C GLN A 119 -8.80 0.36 -9.59
N GLU A 120 -9.25 -0.81 -10.03
CA GLU A 120 -10.07 -1.73 -9.21
C GLU A 120 -9.34 -2.10 -7.92
N HIS A 121 -8.06 -2.49 -8.03
CA HIS A 121 -7.24 -2.83 -6.87
C HIS A 121 -7.17 -1.70 -5.85
N HIS A 122 -6.93 -0.46 -6.30
CA HIS A 122 -6.82 0.69 -5.40
C HIS A 122 -8.18 1.10 -4.81
N ARG A 123 -9.28 1.02 -5.57
CA ARG A 123 -10.65 1.22 -5.06
C ARG A 123 -11.02 0.22 -3.97
N ASP A 124 -10.71 -1.05 -4.15
CA ASP A 124 -10.94 -2.08 -3.15
C ASP A 124 -10.16 -1.82 -1.86
N ARG A 125 -8.91 -1.38 -1.99
CA ARG A 125 -8.08 -1.02 -0.84
C ARG A 125 -8.59 0.21 -0.13
N ALA A 126 -9.01 1.25 -0.86
CA ALA A 126 -9.64 2.44 -0.30
C ALA A 126 -10.89 2.09 0.51
N ALA A 127 -11.79 1.29 -0.04
CA ALA A 127 -12.99 0.81 0.64
C ALA A 127 -12.66 -0.01 1.91
N ARG A 128 -11.55 -0.78 1.91
CA ARG A 128 -11.07 -1.47 3.10
C ARG A 128 -10.60 -0.51 4.18
N TYR A 129 -9.81 0.51 3.83
CA TYR A 129 -9.31 1.51 4.79
C TYR A 129 -10.45 2.35 5.35
N GLU A 130 -11.44 2.73 4.55
CA GLU A 130 -12.64 3.42 5.04
C GLU A 130 -13.40 2.60 6.09
N ARG A 131 -13.58 1.30 5.85
CA ARG A 131 -14.22 0.41 6.84
C ARG A 131 -13.44 0.34 8.14
N ILE A 132 -12.10 0.29 8.06
CA ILE A 132 -11.23 0.29 9.25
C ILE A 132 -11.35 1.63 9.99
N LEU A 133 -11.30 2.76 9.27
CA LEU A 133 -11.45 4.10 9.85
C LEU A 133 -12.79 4.25 10.54
N LYS A 134 -13.90 3.91 9.88
CA LYS A 134 -15.26 3.97 10.46
C LYS A 134 -15.41 3.10 11.70
N LYS A 135 -14.80 1.92 11.71
CA LYS A 135 -14.87 0.98 12.84
C LYS A 135 -14.02 1.43 14.03
N ARG A 136 -12.79 1.90 13.76
CA ARG A 136 -11.78 2.17 14.80
C ARG A 136 -11.82 3.62 15.29
N PHE A 137 -12.21 4.54 14.42
CA PHE A 137 -12.22 5.98 14.66
C PHE A 137 -13.53 6.61 14.14
N PRO A 138 -14.71 6.23 14.72
CA PRO A 138 -16.02 6.63 14.21
C PRO A 138 -16.19 8.16 14.16
N ASP A 139 -15.66 8.86 15.15
CA ASP A 139 -15.74 10.33 15.25
C ASP A 139 -14.56 11.03 14.54
N GLY A 140 -13.70 10.29 13.85
CA GLY A 140 -12.52 10.84 13.18
C GLY A 140 -11.43 11.32 14.14
N THR A 141 -11.55 11.05 15.45
CA THR A 141 -10.58 11.42 16.51
C THR A 141 -9.82 10.18 17.01
N ALA A 142 -8.70 10.39 17.67
CA ALA A 142 -7.91 9.32 18.26
C ALA A 142 -7.30 9.78 19.60
N SER A 143 -7.09 8.82 20.50
CA SER A 143 -6.28 9.04 21.69
C SER A 143 -4.82 9.37 21.31
N PRO A 144 -4.02 9.98 22.21
CA PRO A 144 -2.59 10.17 21.97
C PRO A 144 -1.85 8.88 21.64
N ALA A 145 -2.28 7.74 22.16
CA ALA A 145 -1.69 6.43 21.88
C ALA A 145 -2.03 5.90 20.46
N ASP A 146 -3.14 6.33 19.89
CA ASP A 146 -3.65 5.86 18.60
C ASP A 146 -3.51 6.87 17.45
N ILE A 147 -3.07 8.10 17.74
CA ILE A 147 -2.96 9.15 16.73
C ILE A 147 -2.07 8.75 15.54
N GLY A 148 -0.96 8.05 15.81
CA GLY A 148 -0.08 7.54 14.74
C GLY A 148 -0.80 6.57 13.81
N LYS A 149 -1.64 5.69 14.36
CA LYS A 149 -2.44 4.72 13.57
C LYS A 149 -3.49 5.43 12.72
N LEU A 150 -4.17 6.44 13.28
CA LEU A 150 -5.13 7.26 12.54
C LEU A 150 -4.46 7.99 11.37
N LEU A 151 -3.30 8.63 11.62
CA LEU A 151 -2.56 9.36 10.58
C LEU A 151 -2.08 8.43 9.46
N THR A 152 -1.58 7.23 9.81
CA THR A 152 -1.13 6.24 8.85
C THR A 152 -2.29 5.72 7.98
N LEU A 153 -3.45 5.41 8.59
CA LEU A 153 -4.65 4.98 7.86
C LEU A 153 -5.19 6.08 6.93
N ARG A 154 -5.20 7.33 7.39
CA ARG A 154 -5.62 8.47 6.55
C ARG A 154 -4.70 8.69 5.36
N LEU A 155 -3.38 8.56 5.56
CA LEU A 155 -2.43 8.63 4.46
C LEU A 155 -2.67 7.49 3.47
N GLY A 156 -2.87 6.26 3.98
CA GLY A 156 -3.20 5.11 3.16
C GLY A 156 -4.43 5.33 2.29
N LEU A 157 -5.53 5.76 2.89
CA LEU A 157 -6.77 6.04 2.16
C LEU A 157 -6.59 7.12 1.08
N ARG A 158 -5.88 8.22 1.41
CA ARG A 158 -5.59 9.28 0.44
C ARG A 158 -4.76 8.78 -0.74
N HIS A 159 -3.76 7.95 -0.46
CA HIS A 159 -2.92 7.36 -1.50
C HIS A 159 -3.74 6.46 -2.44
N GLU A 160 -4.56 5.57 -1.89
CA GLU A 160 -5.37 4.67 -2.71
C GLU A 160 -6.36 5.45 -3.58
N ASN A 161 -7.05 6.45 -3.04
CA ASN A 161 -7.96 7.30 -3.81
C ASN A 161 -7.20 8.08 -4.90
N MET A 162 -6.08 8.71 -4.57
CA MET A 162 -5.25 9.43 -5.53
C MET A 162 -4.84 8.55 -6.72
N VAL A 163 -4.41 7.31 -6.47
CA VAL A 163 -4.02 6.41 -7.57
C VAL A 163 -5.23 5.96 -8.37
N ALA A 164 -6.37 5.69 -7.73
CA ALA A 164 -7.60 5.32 -8.43
C ALA A 164 -8.10 6.46 -9.34
N ASP A 165 -8.12 7.69 -8.82
CA ASP A 165 -8.53 8.89 -9.56
C ASP A 165 -7.56 9.16 -10.72
N TRP A 166 -6.27 9.00 -10.51
CA TRP A 166 -5.26 9.11 -11.57
C TRP A 166 -5.45 8.03 -12.66
N CYS A 167 -5.85 6.81 -12.31
CA CYS A 167 -6.17 5.78 -13.31
C CYS A 167 -7.38 6.18 -14.16
N ASP A 168 -8.41 6.83 -13.58
CA ASP A 168 -9.56 7.37 -14.35
C ASP A 168 -9.09 8.42 -15.35
N GLU A 169 -8.24 9.35 -14.94
CA GLU A 169 -7.64 10.36 -15.80
C GLU A 169 -6.84 9.73 -16.95
N ALA A 170 -5.97 8.77 -16.65
CA ALA A 170 -5.16 8.09 -17.64
C ALA A 170 -6.01 7.27 -18.64
N LEU A 171 -7.05 6.57 -18.17
CA LEU A 171 -7.98 5.83 -19.02
C LEU A 171 -8.74 6.74 -19.96
N THR A 172 -9.15 7.92 -19.49
CA THR A 172 -9.82 8.94 -20.31
C THR A 172 -8.89 9.45 -21.40
N ALA A 173 -7.66 9.78 -21.06
CA ALA A 173 -6.65 10.23 -22.02
C ALA A 173 -6.32 9.14 -23.08
N LEU A 174 -6.20 7.88 -22.67
CA LEU A 174 -5.98 6.76 -23.60
C LEU A 174 -7.15 6.57 -24.57
N ALA A 175 -8.40 6.70 -24.11
CA ALA A 175 -9.58 6.59 -24.96
C ALA A 175 -9.59 7.67 -26.03
N GLU A 176 -9.24 8.91 -25.69
CA GLU A 176 -9.15 10.02 -26.64
C GLU A 176 -8.03 9.80 -27.67
N ILE A 177 -6.87 9.29 -27.26
CA ILE A 177 -5.75 8.97 -28.15
C ILE A 177 -6.15 7.87 -29.14
N THR A 178 -6.78 6.80 -28.66
CA THR A 178 -7.22 5.67 -29.50
C THR A 178 -8.22 6.13 -30.54
N LEU A 179 -9.19 6.97 -30.20
CA LEU A 179 -10.15 7.55 -31.15
C LEU A 179 -9.44 8.36 -32.25
N ARG A 180 -8.45 9.17 -31.89
CA ARG A 180 -7.69 10.00 -32.86
C ARG A 180 -6.75 9.16 -33.75
N LEU A 181 -6.23 8.05 -33.27
CA LEU A 181 -5.42 7.13 -34.10
C LEU A 181 -6.30 6.46 -35.16
N HIS A 182 -7.53 6.07 -34.84
CA HIS A 182 -8.47 5.52 -35.80
C HIS A 182 -8.94 6.56 -36.86
N ASP A 183 -9.08 7.83 -36.48
CA ASP A 183 -9.40 8.93 -37.41
C ASP A 183 -8.20 9.30 -38.33
N ARG A 184 -6.95 8.98 -37.92
CA ARG A 184 -5.73 9.23 -38.72
C ARG A 184 -5.50 8.22 -39.84
N ASP A 185 -6.15 7.07 -39.80
CA ASP A 185 -6.17 6.11 -40.91
C ASP A 185 -7.17 6.59 -42.03
N ALA A 186 -7.92 7.67 -41.80
CA ALA A 186 -8.60 8.44 -42.82
C ALA A 186 -7.66 9.57 -43.31
N PRO A 187 -7.46 9.75 -44.66
CA PRO A 187 -6.45 10.68 -45.16
C PRO A 187 -6.91 12.14 -44.98
N ALA A 188 -6.29 12.91 -44.16
CA ALA A 188 -5.89 14.33 -44.32
C ALA A 188 -5.77 15.15 -43.03
N ALA A 189 -4.76 16.01 -43.05
CA ALA A 189 -4.49 17.25 -42.26
C ALA A 189 -4.05 17.14 -40.82
N ALA A 190 -2.73 17.14 -40.64
CA ALA A 190 -2.04 17.24 -39.35
C ALA A 190 -2.02 18.70 -38.86
N THR A 191 -2.56 18.94 -37.68
CA THR A 191 -2.13 20.02 -36.78
C THR A 191 -1.88 19.40 -35.39
N PRO A 192 -0.75 19.60 -34.77
CA PRO A 192 -0.52 19.06 -33.41
C PRO A 192 -1.37 19.82 -32.40
N GLU A 193 -2.37 19.17 -31.85
CA GLU A 193 -3.19 19.72 -30.79
C GLU A 193 -2.58 19.35 -29.42
N VAL A 194 -2.51 20.32 -28.52
CA VAL A 194 -1.99 20.19 -27.16
C VAL A 194 -3.11 19.68 -26.26
N PHE A 195 -2.82 18.65 -25.46
CA PHE A 195 -3.73 18.13 -24.44
C PHE A 195 -3.79 19.06 -23.22
N ASP A 196 -4.98 19.47 -22.80
CA ASP A 196 -5.21 20.17 -21.55
C ASP A 196 -5.87 19.23 -20.52
N LEU A 197 -5.08 18.77 -19.56
CA LEU A 197 -5.53 17.94 -18.43
C LEU A 197 -6.01 18.78 -17.23
N SER A 198 -6.13 20.11 -17.36
CA SER A 198 -6.49 20.99 -16.24
C SER A 198 -7.95 20.95 -15.81
N GLY A 199 -8.80 20.12 -16.46
CA GLY A 199 -10.19 19.87 -16.07
C GLY A 199 -11.14 21.08 -16.17
N ARG A 200 -10.75 22.17 -16.86
CA ARG A 200 -11.61 23.31 -17.09
C ARG A 200 -12.39 23.12 -18.39
N SER A 201 -13.58 22.53 -18.27
CA SER A 201 -14.59 22.61 -19.33
C SER A 201 -14.97 24.08 -19.57
N GLN A 202 -14.39 24.71 -20.57
CA GLN A 202 -14.93 25.94 -21.10
C GLN A 202 -15.99 25.56 -22.14
N ARG A 203 -17.26 25.49 -21.70
CA ARG A 203 -18.39 25.61 -22.64
C ARG A 203 -18.46 27.08 -23.09
N LYS A 204 -18.25 27.30 -24.34
CA LYS A 204 -18.82 28.41 -25.05
C LYS A 204 -19.87 27.88 -26.02
#